data_26852aa9917be3d567bfb94ee210d113
#
_entry.id   26852aa9917be3d567bfb94ee210d113
#
_cell.length_a   1.000
_cell.length_b   1.000
_cell.length_c   1.000
_cell.angle_alpha   90.00
_cell.angle_beta   90.00
_cell.angle_gamma   90.00
#
_symmetry.space_group_name_H-M   'P 1'
#
loop_
_entity.id
_entity.type
_entity.pdbx_description
1 polymer ?
#
loop_
_entity_poly.entity_id
_entity_poly.type
_entity_poly.pdbx_seq_one_letter_code
_entity_poly.pdbx_strand_id
1 'polypeptide(L)' 'MKKSRHTESEIFQVLKEAEAGVPVAELCRKHNISNATFYNWRSK' A
#
# COMPACT_ATOMS: atom_id res chain seq x y z
N MET A 1 7.86 -17.74 -7.03
CA MET A 1 7.79 -17.23 -6.89
C MET A 1 7.93 -16.36 -6.48
N LYS A 2 7.91 -15.74 -6.22
CA LYS A 2 8.01 -14.94 -5.86
C LYS A 2 7.84 -14.26 -5.18
N LYS A 3 7.71 -13.76 -4.91
CA LYS A 3 7.59 -13.13 -4.39
C LYS A 3 7.56 -12.31 -3.65
N SER A 4 7.17 -12.25 -3.34
CA SER A 4 7.16 -11.65 -2.29
C SER A 4 7.30 -10.19 -2.15
N ARG A 5 7.90 -9.57 -2.77
CA ARG A 5 8.10 -8.17 -2.70
C ARG A 5 6.94 -7.41 -3.31
N HIS A 6 6.65 -6.22 -2.82
CA HIS A 6 5.55 -5.42 -3.33
C HIS A 6 5.92 -4.83 -4.67
N THR A 7 5.08 -5.05 -5.65
CA THR A 7 5.33 -4.54 -7.00
C THR A 7 4.76 -3.15 -7.17
N GLU A 8 5.11 -2.52 -8.27
CA GLU A 8 4.56 -1.20 -8.57
C GLU A 8 3.06 -1.24 -8.70
N SER A 9 2.56 -2.33 -9.25
CA SER A 9 1.12 -2.52 -9.37
C SER A 9 0.45 -2.45 -8.01
N GLU A 10 1.03 -3.12 -7.05
CA GLU A 10 0.46 -3.13 -5.72
C GLU A 10 0.57 -1.77 -5.07
N ILE A 11 1.68 -1.10 -5.25
CA ILE A 11 1.86 0.24 -4.71
C ILE A 11 0.79 1.17 -5.26
N PHE A 12 0.58 1.11 -6.55
CA PHE A 12 -0.42 1.95 -7.20
C PHE A 12 -1.81 1.63 -6.67
N GLN A 13 -2.08 0.35 -6.51
CA GLN A 13 -3.38 -0.10 -6.01
C GLN A 13 -3.64 0.45 -4.61
N VAL A 14 -2.65 0.35 -3.74
CA VAL A 14 -2.80 0.83 -2.38
C VAL A 14 -3.08 2.33 -2.36
N LEU A 15 -2.32 3.08 -3.13
CA LEU A 15 -2.49 4.53 -3.16
C LEU A 15 -3.85 4.90 -3.74
N LYS A 16 -4.29 4.15 -4.72
CA LYS A 16 -5.58 4.41 -5.34
C LYS A 16 -6.72 4.16 -4.34
N GLU A 17 -6.61 3.10 -3.57
CA GLU A 17 -7.62 2.80 -2.58
C GLU A 17 -7.64 3.87 -1.49
N ALA A 18 -6.48 4.38 -1.14
CA ALA A 18 -6.40 5.43 -0.16
C ALA A 18 -7.13 6.68 -0.64
N GLU A 19 -7.00 7.00 -1.91
CA GLU A 19 -7.67 8.13 -2.50
C GLU A 19 -9.17 7.93 -2.55
N ALA A 20 -9.59 6.69 -2.66
CA ALA A 20 -11.00 6.37 -2.69
C ALA A 20 -11.66 6.51 -1.32
N GLY A 21 -10.85 6.70 -0.29
CA GLY A 21 -11.40 6.90 1.04
C GLY A 21 -11.13 5.77 2.02
N VAL A 22 -10.40 4.77 1.60
CA VAL A 22 -10.09 3.64 2.49
C VAL A 22 -9.06 4.09 3.53
N PRO A 23 -9.33 3.84 4.82
CA PRO A 23 -8.39 4.25 5.88
C PRO A 23 -7.03 3.60 5.72
N VAL A 24 -6.00 4.33 6.09
CA VAL A 24 -4.64 3.81 6.02
C VAL A 24 -4.48 2.54 6.82
N ALA A 25 -5.08 2.51 8.00
CA ALA A 25 -4.99 1.33 8.85
C ALA A 25 -5.54 0.10 8.15
N GLU A 26 -6.64 0.28 7.44
CA GLU A 26 -7.23 -0.81 6.68
C GLU A 26 -6.32 -1.27 5.57
N LEU A 27 -5.74 -0.32 4.86
CA LEU A 27 -4.86 -0.65 3.75
C LEU A 27 -3.64 -1.40 4.22
N CYS A 28 -3.04 -0.93 5.29
CA CYS A 28 -1.85 -1.59 5.82
C CYS A 28 -2.16 -3.02 6.20
N ARG A 29 -3.31 -3.23 6.80
CA ARG A 29 -3.72 -4.55 7.21
C ARG A 29 -4.03 -5.43 6.02
N LYS A 30 -4.75 -4.87 5.06
CA LYS A 30 -5.16 -5.61 3.89
C LYS A 30 -3.98 -6.04 3.05
N HIS A 31 -3.02 -5.17 2.89
CA HIS A 31 -1.87 -5.43 2.05
C HIS A 31 -0.66 -5.89 2.84
N ASN A 32 -0.82 -6.04 4.13
CA ASN A 32 0.24 -6.54 4.99
C ASN A 32 1.48 -5.66 4.92
N ILE A 33 1.29 -4.37 5.05
CA ILE A 33 2.39 -3.40 5.04
C ILE A 33 2.28 -2.55 6.30
N SER A 34 3.37 -1.85 6.63
CA SER A 34 3.36 -0.97 7.77
C SER A 34 2.96 0.43 7.35
N ASN A 35 2.60 1.24 8.34
CA ASN A 35 2.27 2.63 8.07
C ASN A 35 3.45 3.35 7.41
N ALA A 36 4.64 3.05 7.88
CA ALA A 36 5.84 3.66 7.33
C ALA A 36 5.98 3.35 5.85
N THR A 37 5.71 2.10 5.49
CA THR A 37 5.78 1.71 4.10
C THR A 37 4.77 2.47 3.25
N PHE A 38 3.55 2.58 3.78
CA PHE A 38 2.51 3.30 3.06
C PHE A 38 2.92 4.75 2.81
N TYR A 39 3.39 5.42 3.84
CA TYR A 39 3.77 6.81 3.69
C TYR A 39 4.98 6.98 2.79
N ASN A 40 5.85 5.99 2.80
CA ASN A 40 6.99 6.00 1.91
C ASN A 40 6.54 5.97 0.46
N TRP A 41 5.60 5.12 0.16
CA TRP A 41 5.05 5.01 -1.18
C TRP A 41 4.35 6.28 -1.58
N ARG A 42 3.62 6.85 -0.67
CA ARG A 42 2.84 8.05 -0.95
C ARG A 42 3.74 9.25 -1.19
N SER A 43 4.88 9.24 -0.55
CA SER A 43 5.81 10.35 -0.63
C SER A 43 6.48 10.48 -2.00
N LYS A 44 6.48 9.44 -2.76
CA LYS A 44 7.17 9.42 -4.04
C LYS A 44 6.41 10.05 -5.19
#